data_9f2aa289e50d8fadb692ca5c7a185164
#
_entry.id   9f2aa289e50d8fadb692ca5c7a185164
#
_cell.length_a   1.000
_cell.length_b   1.000
_cell.length_c   1.000
_cell.angle_alpha   90.00
_cell.angle_beta   90.00
_cell.angle_gamma   90.00
#
_symmetry.space_group_name_H-M   'P 1'
#
loop_
_entity.id
_entity.type
_entity.pdbx_description
1 polymer ?
#
loop_
_entity_poly.entity_id
_entity_poly.type
_entity_poly.pdbx_seq_one_letter_code
_entity_poly.pdbx_strand_id
1 'polypeptide(L)'
;LDKLQEEFGLHDLAVEDAHHAHQRPKLEAYGDSLFLVLHTAQHVEGTVRFGETHVFFGARYLITVRHGASTSYASARARFEREPEAMARGPAAGLYMVLDQIVDNFMPIVDAFSQELNALEQDVFAEDFRKETVRRLHRLKRDLARLRLAVSPLQDLLGQLVRNRTVLIDEE
;
A
#
# COMPACT_ATOMS: atom_id res chain seq x y z
N LEU A 1 -14.56 5.37 -13.44
CA LEU A 1 -14.29 6.35 -12.40
C LEU A 1 -15.20 7.57 -12.52
N ASP A 2 -15.55 8.00 -13.74
CA ASP A 2 -16.32 9.21 -14.05
C ASP A 2 -17.68 9.30 -13.33
N LYS A 3 -18.43 8.17 -13.29
CA LYS A 3 -19.68 8.10 -12.53
C LYS A 3 -19.49 8.32 -11.03
N LEU A 4 -18.38 7.82 -10.46
CA LEU A 4 -18.05 8.05 -9.06
C LEU A 4 -17.64 9.50 -8.82
N GLN A 5 -16.97 10.12 -9.79
CA GLN A 5 -16.62 11.53 -9.73
C GLN A 5 -17.87 12.41 -9.64
N GLU A 6 -18.85 12.18 -10.51
CA GLU A 6 -20.12 12.91 -10.50
C GLU A 6 -20.91 12.70 -9.20
N GLU A 7 -20.95 11.45 -8.70
CA GLU A 7 -21.77 11.08 -7.53
C GLU A 7 -21.16 11.59 -6.21
N PHE A 8 -19.81 11.52 -6.08
CA PHE A 8 -19.11 11.88 -4.84
C PHE A 8 -18.37 13.21 -4.89
N GLY A 9 -18.41 13.91 -6.01
CA GLY A 9 -17.75 15.20 -6.19
C GLY A 9 -16.22 15.08 -6.10
N LEU A 10 -15.63 14.01 -6.68
CA LEU A 10 -14.19 13.80 -6.63
C LEU A 10 -13.46 14.88 -7.43
N HIS A 11 -12.33 15.35 -6.91
CA HIS A 11 -11.54 16.40 -7.54
C HIS A 11 -10.91 15.94 -8.86
N ASP A 12 -10.97 16.78 -9.90
CA ASP A 12 -10.51 16.46 -11.26
C ASP A 12 -9.06 15.95 -11.30
N LEU A 13 -8.14 16.64 -10.62
CA LEU A 13 -6.72 16.24 -10.57
C LEU A 13 -6.52 14.87 -9.91
N ALA A 14 -7.28 14.56 -8.85
CA ALA A 14 -7.22 13.27 -8.20
C ALA A 14 -7.76 12.13 -9.08
N VAL A 15 -8.81 12.43 -9.86
CA VAL A 15 -9.36 11.49 -10.84
C VAL A 15 -8.40 11.26 -12.00
N GLU A 16 -7.76 12.32 -12.51
CA GLU A 16 -6.72 12.23 -13.53
C GLU A 16 -5.56 11.34 -13.07
N ASP A 17 -5.04 11.58 -11.86
CA ASP A 17 -3.99 10.74 -11.28
C ASP A 17 -4.44 9.29 -11.11
N ALA A 18 -5.68 9.06 -10.71
CA ALA A 18 -6.21 7.72 -10.53
C ALA A 18 -6.49 6.97 -11.84
N HIS A 19 -6.53 7.63 -12.98
CA HIS A 19 -6.55 7.00 -14.29
C HIS A 19 -5.16 6.52 -14.74
N HIS A 20 -4.09 7.14 -14.20
CA HIS A 20 -2.72 6.84 -14.59
C HIS A 20 -1.99 6.09 -13.47
N ALA A 21 -1.44 4.92 -13.81
CA ALA A 21 -0.52 4.20 -12.94
C ALA A 21 0.86 4.89 -12.86
N HIS A 22 1.69 4.46 -11.91
CA HIS A 22 3.05 4.94 -11.68
C HIS A 22 3.13 6.34 -11.06
N GLN A 23 2.16 6.65 -10.23
CA GLN A 23 2.17 7.85 -9.41
C GLN A 23 3.18 7.74 -8.26
N ARG A 24 3.71 8.89 -7.81
CA ARG A 24 4.50 8.92 -6.58
C ARG A 24 3.59 8.84 -5.37
N PRO A 25 3.99 8.11 -4.31
CA PRO A 25 3.24 8.14 -3.06
C PRO A 25 3.04 9.57 -2.57
N LYS A 26 1.79 9.93 -2.28
CA LYS A 26 1.43 11.27 -1.85
C LYS A 26 0.13 11.27 -1.04
N LEU A 27 -0.05 12.31 -0.25
CA LEU A 27 -1.27 12.66 0.45
C LEU A 27 -1.62 14.10 0.06
N GLU A 28 -2.77 14.30 -0.54
CA GLU A 28 -3.26 15.61 -0.97
C GLU A 28 -4.66 15.85 -0.39
N ALA A 29 -4.89 17.09 0.06
CA ALA A 29 -6.19 17.52 0.54
C ALA A 29 -6.90 18.34 -0.54
N TYR A 30 -8.15 18.01 -0.82
CA TYR A 30 -9.02 18.70 -1.75
C TYR A 30 -10.33 19.08 -1.02
N GLY A 31 -10.36 20.30 -0.46
CA GLY A 31 -11.46 20.73 0.41
C GLY A 31 -11.56 19.82 1.63
N ASP A 32 -12.74 19.18 1.79
CA ASP A 32 -13.03 18.26 2.90
C ASP A 32 -12.70 16.79 2.54
N SER A 33 -11.92 16.55 1.50
CA SER A 33 -11.55 15.22 1.04
C SER A 33 -10.05 15.05 1.00
N LEU A 34 -9.58 13.81 1.15
CA LEU A 34 -8.19 13.42 0.99
C LEU A 34 -8.03 12.47 -0.21
N PHE A 35 -6.95 12.64 -0.92
CA PHE A 35 -6.49 11.71 -1.95
C PHE A 35 -5.12 11.16 -1.57
N LEU A 36 -5.01 9.84 -1.52
CA LEU A 36 -3.77 9.14 -1.18
C LEU A 36 -3.34 8.26 -2.34
N VAL A 37 -2.05 8.28 -2.63
CA VAL A 37 -1.38 7.28 -3.49
C VAL A 37 -0.44 6.47 -2.62
N LEU A 38 -0.67 5.16 -2.56
CA LEU A 38 0.05 4.21 -1.74
C LEU A 38 0.68 3.15 -2.62
N HIS A 39 1.99 2.95 -2.50
CA HIS A 39 2.63 1.81 -3.14
C HIS A 39 2.29 0.52 -2.38
N THR A 40 2.07 -0.54 -3.12
CA THR A 40 1.76 -1.87 -2.61
C THR A 40 2.74 -2.90 -3.18
N ALA A 41 2.90 -4.01 -2.48
CA ALA A 41 3.66 -5.13 -2.99
C ALA A 41 3.01 -6.45 -2.57
N GLN A 42 3.27 -7.50 -3.34
CA GLN A 42 2.83 -8.86 -3.06
C GLN A 42 3.96 -9.85 -3.35
N HIS A 43 4.06 -10.87 -2.52
CA HIS A 43 4.89 -12.03 -2.81
C HIS A 43 4.04 -13.07 -3.56
N VAL A 44 4.35 -13.28 -4.84
CA VAL A 44 3.61 -14.20 -5.71
C VAL A 44 4.59 -15.14 -6.40
N GLU A 45 4.43 -16.44 -6.18
CA GLU A 45 5.23 -17.48 -6.83
C GLU A 45 6.75 -17.22 -6.74
N GLY A 46 7.25 -16.90 -5.55
CA GLY A 46 8.68 -16.66 -5.31
C GLY A 46 9.21 -15.33 -5.87
N THR A 47 8.34 -14.44 -6.33
CA THR A 47 8.71 -13.11 -6.84
C THR A 47 7.93 -12.02 -6.14
N VAL A 48 8.58 -10.86 -5.95
CA VAL A 48 7.90 -9.67 -5.45
C VAL A 48 7.39 -8.84 -6.61
N ARG A 49 6.09 -8.62 -6.63
CA ARG A 49 5.39 -7.76 -7.60
C ARG A 49 4.93 -6.49 -6.91
N PHE A 50 5.13 -5.35 -7.55
CA PHE A 50 4.75 -4.04 -7.05
C PHE A 50 3.52 -3.52 -7.77
N GLY A 51 2.72 -2.77 -7.04
CA GLY A 51 1.53 -2.08 -7.53
C GLY A 51 1.29 -0.81 -6.72
N GLU A 52 0.13 -0.23 -6.91
CA GLU A 52 -0.30 0.94 -6.16
C GLU A 52 -1.80 0.94 -5.91
N THR A 53 -2.20 1.63 -4.88
CA THR A 53 -3.61 1.88 -4.54
C THR A 53 -3.81 3.37 -4.37
N HIS A 54 -4.77 3.90 -5.10
CA HIS A 54 -5.25 5.27 -4.95
C HIS A 54 -6.49 5.24 -4.07
N VAL A 55 -6.53 6.09 -3.07
CA VAL A 55 -7.62 6.16 -2.10
C VAL A 55 -8.23 7.55 -2.13
N PHE A 56 -9.53 7.62 -2.43
CA PHE A 56 -10.33 8.80 -2.22
C PHE A 56 -11.07 8.64 -0.89
N PHE A 57 -10.86 9.56 0.01
CA PHE A 57 -11.40 9.53 1.35
C PHE A 57 -12.14 10.82 1.65
N GLY A 58 -13.39 10.70 2.04
CA GLY A 58 -14.25 11.81 2.44
C GLY A 58 -15.12 11.42 3.63
N ALA A 59 -15.88 12.38 4.14
CA ALA A 59 -16.71 12.19 5.34
C ALA A 59 -17.72 11.02 5.23
N ARG A 60 -18.13 10.65 4.02
CA ARG A 60 -19.16 9.63 3.79
C ARG A 60 -18.77 8.54 2.81
N TYR A 61 -17.53 8.53 2.33
CA TYR A 61 -17.06 7.55 1.36
C TYR A 61 -15.59 7.18 1.53
N LEU A 62 -15.28 5.98 1.14
CA LEU A 62 -13.93 5.47 0.93
C LEU A 62 -13.91 4.70 -0.39
N ILE A 63 -13.18 5.20 -1.37
CA ILE A 63 -13.07 4.58 -2.69
C ILE A 63 -11.61 4.21 -2.93
N THR A 64 -11.36 2.97 -3.34
CA THR A 64 -10.02 2.50 -3.67
C THR A 64 -9.94 2.13 -5.15
N VAL A 65 -8.92 2.65 -5.84
CA VAL A 65 -8.56 2.28 -7.21
C VAL A 65 -7.20 1.58 -7.17
N ARG A 66 -7.11 0.40 -7.78
CA ARG A 66 -5.91 -0.45 -7.70
C ARG A 66 -5.24 -0.59 -9.06
N HIS A 67 -3.91 -0.47 -9.07
CA HIS A 67 -3.10 -0.68 -10.26
C HIS A 67 -1.99 -1.70 -9.99
N GLY A 68 -1.69 -2.52 -10.99
CA GLY A 68 -0.64 -3.54 -10.90
C GLY A 68 -0.93 -4.60 -9.83
N ALA A 69 0.10 -5.01 -9.11
CA ALA A 69 0.02 -6.04 -8.08
C ALA A 69 -0.48 -5.46 -6.73
N SER A 70 -1.71 -4.99 -6.71
CA SER A 70 -2.40 -4.60 -5.49
C SER A 70 -3.43 -5.67 -5.08
N THR A 71 -3.39 -6.11 -3.82
CA THR A 71 -4.33 -7.12 -3.29
C THR A 71 -5.76 -6.61 -3.29
N SER A 72 -6.71 -7.54 -3.34
CA SER A 72 -8.11 -7.20 -3.12
C SER A 72 -8.35 -6.76 -1.68
N TYR A 73 -9.11 -5.70 -1.47
CA TYR A 73 -9.55 -5.25 -0.15
C TYR A 73 -10.87 -5.89 0.30
N ALA A 74 -11.27 -6.99 -0.32
CA ALA A 74 -12.49 -7.70 0.04
C ALA A 74 -12.48 -8.20 1.50
N SER A 75 -11.30 -8.59 2.01
CA SER A 75 -11.12 -9.00 3.42
C SER A 75 -11.27 -7.81 4.38
N ALA A 76 -10.64 -6.68 4.08
CA ALA A 76 -10.79 -5.45 4.86
C ALA A 76 -12.26 -4.98 4.87
N ARG A 77 -12.92 -4.99 3.72
CA ARG A 77 -14.32 -4.67 3.60
C ARG A 77 -15.21 -5.62 4.41
N ALA A 78 -14.99 -6.93 4.29
CA ALA A 78 -15.77 -7.92 5.04
C ALA A 78 -15.57 -7.81 6.57
N ARG A 79 -14.36 -7.42 7.00
CA ARG A 79 -14.08 -7.12 8.40
C ARG A 79 -14.85 -5.87 8.83
N PHE A 80 -14.76 -4.78 8.08
CA PHE A 80 -15.50 -3.54 8.33
C PHE A 80 -17.01 -3.78 8.47
N GLU A 81 -17.61 -4.55 7.54
CA GLU A 81 -19.05 -4.87 7.53
C GLU A 81 -19.49 -5.77 8.72
N ARG A 82 -18.56 -6.51 9.34
CA ARG A 82 -18.84 -7.39 10.50
C ARG A 82 -18.67 -6.70 11.85
N GLU A 83 -17.98 -5.57 11.90
CA GLU A 83 -17.68 -4.84 13.13
C GLU A 83 -18.61 -3.62 13.26
N PRO A 84 -19.68 -3.68 14.09
CA PRO A 84 -20.63 -2.55 14.22
C PRO A 84 -19.98 -1.27 14.70
N GLU A 85 -18.95 -1.37 15.55
CA GLU A 85 -18.19 -0.22 16.04
C GLU A 85 -17.37 0.43 14.93
N ALA A 86 -16.78 -0.36 14.03
CA ALA A 86 -16.07 0.15 12.85
C ALA A 86 -17.03 0.84 11.88
N MET A 87 -18.22 0.27 11.67
CA MET A 87 -19.26 0.88 10.86
C MET A 87 -19.75 2.21 11.45
N ALA A 88 -19.86 2.31 12.77
CA ALA A 88 -20.24 3.54 13.46
C ALA A 88 -19.18 4.65 13.30
N ARG A 89 -17.89 4.30 13.21
CA ARG A 89 -16.79 5.24 12.93
C ARG A 89 -16.71 5.65 11.43
N GLY A 90 -17.49 5.00 10.58
CA GLY A 90 -17.61 5.33 9.18
C GLY A 90 -16.34 5.12 8.35
N PRO A 91 -16.11 5.96 7.30
CA PRO A 91 -15.02 5.78 6.35
C PRO A 91 -13.61 5.77 6.97
N ALA A 92 -13.41 6.42 8.11
CA ALA A 92 -12.13 6.46 8.81
C ALA A 92 -11.67 5.06 9.26
N ALA A 93 -12.58 4.25 9.82
CA ALA A 93 -12.29 2.85 10.16
C ALA A 93 -12.01 2.01 8.92
N GLY A 94 -12.73 2.26 7.82
CA GLY A 94 -12.45 1.62 6.54
C GLY A 94 -11.05 1.96 6.01
N LEU A 95 -10.65 3.23 6.10
CA LEU A 95 -9.30 3.67 5.71
C LEU A 95 -8.24 2.96 6.57
N TYR A 96 -8.43 2.90 7.88
CA TYR A 96 -7.53 2.16 8.77
C TYR A 96 -7.37 0.70 8.32
N MET A 97 -8.46 -0.01 8.06
CA MET A 97 -8.40 -1.42 7.65
C MET A 97 -7.71 -1.62 6.29
N VAL A 98 -7.84 -0.67 5.36
CA VAL A 98 -7.11 -0.70 4.07
C VAL A 98 -5.62 -0.49 4.30
N LEU A 99 -5.24 0.49 5.13
CA LEU A 99 -3.84 0.77 5.45
C LEU A 99 -3.19 -0.39 6.21
N ASP A 100 -3.88 -0.96 7.19
CA ASP A 100 -3.49 -2.15 7.96
C ASP A 100 -3.19 -3.32 7.02
N GLN A 101 -4.10 -3.62 6.11
CA GLN A 101 -3.91 -4.68 5.11
C GLN A 101 -2.72 -4.41 4.17
N ILE A 102 -2.48 -3.15 3.77
CA ILE A 102 -1.31 -2.79 2.94
C ILE A 102 -0.02 -3.07 3.70
N VAL A 103 0.05 -2.69 4.98
CA VAL A 103 1.22 -2.91 5.83
C VAL A 103 1.45 -4.41 6.05
N ASP A 104 0.41 -5.16 6.36
CA ASP A 104 0.48 -6.61 6.58
C ASP A 104 0.99 -7.35 5.33
N ASN A 105 0.67 -6.88 4.14
CA ASN A 105 1.15 -7.49 2.90
C ASN A 105 2.67 -7.36 2.68
N PHE A 106 3.36 -6.44 3.38
CA PHE A 106 4.81 -6.34 3.32
C PHE A 106 5.51 -7.40 4.18
N MET A 107 4.88 -7.91 5.25
CA MET A 107 5.50 -8.87 6.17
C MET A 107 5.95 -10.17 5.49
N PRO A 108 5.12 -10.85 4.68
CA PRO A 108 5.56 -12.06 3.96
C PRO A 108 6.73 -11.81 3.00
N ILE A 109 6.85 -10.58 2.47
CA ILE A 109 7.95 -10.19 1.59
C ILE A 109 9.25 -10.08 2.38
N VAL A 110 9.20 -9.44 3.56
CA VAL A 110 10.35 -9.31 4.47
C VAL A 110 10.82 -10.70 4.92
N ASP A 111 9.91 -11.59 5.27
CA ASP A 111 10.22 -12.97 5.65
C ASP A 111 10.90 -13.74 4.51
N ALA A 112 10.37 -13.62 3.28
CA ALA A 112 10.96 -14.26 2.11
C ALA A 112 12.37 -13.71 1.80
N PHE A 113 12.58 -12.40 1.95
CA PHE A 113 13.91 -11.80 1.78
C PHE A 113 14.91 -12.26 2.86
N SER A 114 14.45 -12.40 4.10
CA SER A 114 15.28 -12.89 5.20
C SER A 114 15.71 -14.34 4.95
N GLN A 115 14.80 -15.19 4.50
CA GLN A 115 15.10 -16.58 4.13
C GLN A 115 16.07 -16.66 2.96
N GLU A 116 15.88 -15.86 1.92
CA GLU A 116 16.78 -15.82 0.75
C GLU A 116 18.19 -15.31 1.15
N LEU A 117 18.26 -14.31 2.03
CA LEU A 117 19.53 -13.81 2.53
C LEU A 117 20.31 -14.90 3.29
N ASN A 118 19.63 -15.60 4.21
CA ASN A 118 20.24 -16.70 4.97
C ASN A 118 20.75 -17.82 4.04
N ALA A 119 19.98 -18.16 3.00
CA ALA A 119 20.41 -19.16 2.01
C ALA A 119 21.63 -18.67 1.20
N LEU A 120 21.65 -17.40 0.81
CA LEU A 120 22.78 -16.78 0.11
C LEU A 120 24.04 -16.73 0.97
N GLU A 121 23.93 -16.45 2.27
CA GLU A 121 25.06 -16.49 3.21
C GLU A 121 25.69 -17.89 3.25
N GLN A 122 24.88 -18.94 3.34
CA GLN A 122 25.37 -20.32 3.31
C GLN A 122 26.07 -20.64 1.98
N ASP A 123 25.48 -20.23 0.84
CA ASP A 123 26.06 -20.46 -0.48
C ASP A 123 27.41 -19.72 -0.69
N VAL A 124 27.57 -18.52 -0.09
CA VAL A 124 28.81 -17.73 -0.17
C VAL A 124 29.96 -18.36 0.62
N PHE A 125 29.65 -18.99 1.74
CA PHE A 125 30.65 -19.68 2.58
C PHE A 125 30.93 -21.14 2.16
N ALA A 126 30.16 -21.65 1.18
CA ALA A 126 30.41 -22.96 0.60
C ALA A 126 31.70 -22.96 -0.25
N GLU A 127 32.43 -24.06 -0.33
CA GLU A 127 33.65 -24.19 -1.12
C GLU A 127 33.44 -24.00 -2.63
N ASP A 128 32.19 -24.15 -3.12
CA ASP A 128 31.82 -24.10 -4.51
C ASP A 128 30.96 -22.84 -4.82
N PHE A 129 31.61 -21.67 -4.82
CA PHE A 129 30.97 -20.38 -5.11
C PHE A 129 30.50 -20.29 -6.56
N ARG A 130 29.19 -20.22 -6.78
CA ARG A 130 28.56 -20.28 -8.12
C ARG A 130 28.17 -18.90 -8.65
N LYS A 131 28.26 -18.71 -9.97
CA LYS A 131 27.75 -17.51 -10.65
C LYS A 131 26.26 -17.26 -10.38
N GLU A 132 25.49 -18.32 -10.10
CA GLU A 132 24.08 -18.20 -9.77
C GLU A 132 23.86 -17.50 -8.41
N THR A 133 24.71 -17.76 -7.42
CA THR A 133 24.67 -17.05 -6.12
C THR A 133 24.82 -15.54 -6.30
N VAL A 134 25.72 -15.10 -7.18
CA VAL A 134 25.90 -13.67 -7.51
C VAL A 134 24.62 -13.09 -8.14
N ARG A 135 23.99 -13.81 -9.06
CA ARG A 135 22.75 -13.36 -9.71
C ARG A 135 21.59 -13.25 -8.70
N ARG A 136 21.46 -14.21 -7.79
CA ARG A 136 20.47 -14.19 -6.72
C ARG A 136 20.71 -12.99 -5.78
N LEU A 137 21.95 -12.74 -5.39
CA LEU A 137 22.32 -11.59 -4.56
C LEU A 137 21.96 -10.26 -5.24
N HIS A 138 22.27 -10.11 -6.53
CA HIS A 138 21.90 -8.91 -7.28
C HIS A 138 20.37 -8.73 -7.39
N ARG A 139 19.63 -9.83 -7.56
CA ARG A 139 18.17 -9.80 -7.59
C ARG A 139 17.61 -9.33 -6.23
N LEU A 140 18.05 -9.97 -5.15
CA LEU A 140 17.64 -9.63 -3.78
C LEU A 140 17.94 -8.14 -3.47
N LYS A 141 19.14 -7.66 -3.78
CA LYS A 141 19.51 -6.25 -3.60
C LYS A 141 18.58 -5.29 -4.34
N ARG A 142 18.25 -5.60 -5.58
CA ARG A 142 17.33 -4.78 -6.39
C ARG A 142 15.92 -4.78 -5.82
N ASP A 143 15.41 -5.93 -5.40
CA ASP A 143 14.06 -6.07 -4.89
C ASP A 143 13.94 -5.45 -3.48
N LEU A 144 14.98 -5.52 -2.65
CA LEU A 144 15.09 -4.75 -1.40
C LEU A 144 15.06 -3.24 -1.63
N ALA A 145 15.77 -2.75 -2.64
CA ALA A 145 15.76 -1.32 -2.97
C ALA A 145 14.35 -0.86 -3.41
N ARG A 146 13.65 -1.67 -4.19
CA ARG A 146 12.25 -1.41 -4.59
C ARG A 146 11.30 -1.44 -3.40
N LEU A 147 11.44 -2.42 -2.51
CA LEU A 147 10.63 -2.51 -1.29
C LEU A 147 10.82 -1.26 -0.43
N ARG A 148 12.07 -0.81 -0.25
CA ARG A 148 12.37 0.42 0.48
C ARG A 148 11.66 1.63 -0.14
N LEU A 149 11.66 1.75 -1.48
CA LEU A 149 10.98 2.85 -2.18
C LEU A 149 9.45 2.78 -2.04
N ALA A 150 8.88 1.60 -1.80
CA ALA A 150 7.45 1.44 -1.54
C ALA A 150 7.10 1.78 -0.08
N VAL A 151 7.91 1.33 0.89
CA VAL A 151 7.60 1.43 2.33
C VAL A 151 7.99 2.79 2.93
N SER A 152 9.14 3.38 2.53
CA SER A 152 9.59 4.66 3.13
C SER A 152 8.58 5.80 3.01
N PRO A 153 7.95 6.05 1.83
CA PRO A 153 6.94 7.09 1.71
C PRO A 153 5.67 6.80 2.52
N LEU A 154 5.33 5.53 2.73
CA LEU A 154 4.17 5.14 3.52
C LEU A 154 4.30 5.60 4.97
N GLN A 155 5.50 5.49 5.55
CA GLN A 155 5.78 5.99 6.90
C GLN A 155 5.52 7.50 7.01
N ASP A 156 5.97 8.28 6.03
CA ASP A 156 5.76 9.72 5.98
C ASP A 156 4.27 10.07 5.83
N LEU A 157 3.55 9.35 4.99
CA LEU A 157 2.12 9.52 4.78
C LEU A 157 1.31 9.21 6.03
N LEU A 158 1.60 8.10 6.71
CA LEU A 158 0.96 7.74 7.98
C LEU A 158 1.26 8.78 9.05
N GLY A 159 2.50 9.28 9.13
CA GLY A 159 2.88 10.37 10.00
C GLY A 159 2.14 11.68 9.70
N GLN A 160 1.85 11.98 8.44
CA GLN A 160 1.03 13.13 8.05
C GLN A 160 -0.44 12.94 8.44
N LEU A 161 -1.03 11.76 8.23
CA LEU A 161 -2.40 11.45 8.64
C LEU A 161 -2.59 11.59 10.15
N VAL A 162 -1.62 11.15 10.95
CA VAL A 162 -1.66 11.27 12.42
C VAL A 162 -1.50 12.73 12.87
N ARG A 163 -0.63 13.51 12.21
CA ARG A 163 -0.39 14.92 12.59
C ARG A 163 -1.47 15.87 12.09
N ASN A 164 -1.90 15.66 10.85
CA ASN A 164 -2.98 16.44 10.25
C ASN A 164 -4.30 15.82 10.70
N ARG A 165 -4.67 16.05 11.95
CA ARG A 165 -6.01 15.78 12.46
C ARG A 165 -7.00 16.57 11.60
N THR A 166 -7.31 16.04 10.46
CA THR A 166 -8.37 16.57 9.61
C THR A 166 -9.69 16.28 10.31
N VAL A 167 -10.65 17.17 10.19
CA VAL A 167 -12.04 17.02 10.66
C VAL A 167 -12.67 15.67 10.29
N LEU A 168 -12.04 14.97 9.34
CA LEU A 168 -12.45 13.64 8.85
C LEU A 168 -11.97 12.47 9.71
N ILE A 169 -10.98 12.68 10.58
CA ILE A 169 -10.40 11.66 11.47
C ILE A 169 -10.54 12.22 12.88
N ASP A 170 -11.78 12.26 13.38
CA ASP A 170 -12.07 12.69 14.75
C ASP A 170 -11.50 11.70 15.77
N GLU A 171 -10.97 12.27 16.86
CA GLU A 171 -10.56 11.53 18.03
C GLU A 171 -11.78 11.01 18.79
N GLU A 172 -11.74 9.74 19.11
CA GLU A 172 -12.15 9.23 20.41
C GLU A 172 -11.05 8.37 21.01
#